data_5342b4d1c8f3a742d8e8b79e4d62ec8e
#
_entry.id   5342b4d1c8f3a742d8e8b79e4d62ec8e
#
_cell.length_a   1.000
_cell.length_b   1.000
_cell.length_c   1.000
_cell.angle_alpha   90.00
_cell.angle_beta   90.00
_cell.angle_gamma   90.00
#
_symmetry.space_group_name_H-M   'P 1'
#
loop_
_entity.id
_entity.type
_entity.pdbx_description
1 polymer ?
#
loop_
_entity_poly.entity_id
_entity_poly.type
_entity_poly.pdbx_seq_one_letter_code
_entity_poly.pdbx_strand_id
1 'polypeptide(L)'
;MRYALCNEVLRHLNFEAACQLMAEAGYQGVELAPMCFAPSVEQIDASMRAAIHHIAHAAGLEIVGLHMLLWGREDLHVAHPDPQVRRRTADYLVQLVEFAESVGAPLMVFGSPKQRSTIPPLTPPQALALWLDTLQPALRRCEQSGVLMLLEPLPPFETDVLNTLAEAVAVLDEVRHPCLGTLLDVKCALSETDDVPVLIRRYAPYLNHVHLNDQDMRAPGFGPTDFAPILHALREVGYTGWCSVEPLDYTPDAEQVARESIRYLQTRMPADPP
;
A
#
# COMPACT_ATOMS: atom_id res chain seq x y z
N MET A 1 -12.48 -5.74 -10.74
CA MET A 1 -11.80 -4.94 -9.68
C MET A 1 -12.66 -4.92 -8.44
N ARG A 2 -12.04 -4.92 -7.27
CA ARG A 2 -12.70 -4.82 -5.96
C ARG A 2 -12.14 -3.58 -5.25
N TYR A 3 -12.95 -2.95 -4.41
CA TYR A 3 -12.54 -1.71 -3.74
C TYR A 3 -12.35 -1.92 -2.24
N ALA A 4 -11.25 -1.39 -1.72
CA ALA A 4 -10.95 -1.32 -0.30
C ALA A 4 -10.74 0.15 0.13
N LEU A 5 -10.79 0.40 1.43
CA LEU A 5 -10.41 1.67 2.02
C LEU A 5 -9.29 1.43 3.03
N CYS A 6 -8.30 2.30 3.04
CA CYS A 6 -7.25 2.33 4.03
C CYS A 6 -7.80 2.81 5.38
N ASN A 7 -7.55 2.06 6.46
CA ASN A 7 -8.27 2.25 7.72
C ASN A 7 -7.88 3.53 8.49
N GLU A 8 -6.73 4.13 8.19
CA GLU A 8 -6.32 5.39 8.82
C GLU A 8 -7.21 6.56 8.42
N VAL A 9 -7.94 6.47 7.31
CA VAL A 9 -8.96 7.46 6.92
C VAL A 9 -10.00 7.63 8.03
N LEU A 10 -10.40 6.53 8.66
CA LEU A 10 -11.42 6.49 9.71
C LEU A 10 -10.84 6.25 11.11
N ARG A 11 -9.56 6.56 11.33
CA ARG A 11 -8.85 6.32 12.60
C ARG A 11 -9.44 7.06 13.82
N HIS A 12 -10.31 8.03 13.61
CA HIS A 12 -11.03 8.72 14.68
C HIS A 12 -12.18 7.87 15.24
N LEU A 13 -12.63 6.85 14.53
CA LEU A 13 -13.59 5.85 14.98
C LEU A 13 -12.87 4.65 15.59
N ASN A 14 -13.57 3.86 16.43
CA ASN A 14 -13.08 2.53 16.74
C ASN A 14 -13.16 1.64 15.50
N PHE A 15 -12.35 0.58 15.43
CA PHE A 15 -12.20 -0.22 14.23
C PHE A 15 -13.49 -0.93 13.79
N GLU A 16 -14.36 -1.31 14.73
CA GLU A 16 -15.67 -1.92 14.41
C GLU A 16 -16.59 -0.91 13.71
N ALA A 17 -16.71 0.30 14.24
CA ALA A 17 -17.51 1.36 13.60
C ALA A 17 -16.94 1.76 12.23
N ALA A 18 -15.60 1.81 12.10
CA ALA A 18 -14.95 2.06 10.82
C ALA A 18 -15.28 0.97 9.78
N CYS A 19 -15.18 -0.30 10.16
CA CYS A 19 -15.54 -1.43 9.27
C CYS A 19 -17.02 -1.41 8.87
N GLN A 20 -17.93 -1.11 9.80
CA GLN A 20 -19.35 -0.97 9.49
C GLN A 20 -19.60 0.14 8.48
N LEU A 21 -18.99 1.32 8.67
CA LEU A 21 -19.11 2.43 7.74
C LEU A 21 -18.58 2.08 6.35
N MET A 22 -17.42 1.42 6.27
CA MET A 22 -16.85 0.95 4.99
C MET A 22 -17.79 0.01 4.26
N ALA A 23 -18.34 -0.99 4.95
CA ALA A 23 -19.27 -1.96 4.38
C ALA A 23 -20.57 -1.28 3.91
N GLU A 24 -21.16 -0.38 4.71
CA GLU A 24 -22.35 0.41 4.34
C GLU A 24 -22.08 1.31 3.13
N ALA A 25 -20.86 1.87 3.00
CA ALA A 25 -20.48 2.68 1.85
C ALA A 25 -20.33 1.86 0.56
N GLY A 26 -20.10 0.52 0.67
CA GLY A 26 -19.98 -0.39 -0.46
C GLY A 26 -18.55 -0.87 -0.74
N TYR A 27 -17.62 -0.67 0.17
CA TYR A 27 -16.31 -1.31 0.11
C TYR A 27 -16.42 -2.81 0.40
N GLN A 28 -15.55 -3.60 -0.21
CA GLN A 28 -15.46 -5.05 -0.01
C GLN A 28 -14.23 -5.44 0.80
N GLY A 29 -13.32 -4.51 1.04
CA GLY A 29 -12.09 -4.76 1.77
C GLY A 29 -11.63 -3.57 2.59
N VAL A 30 -10.70 -3.87 3.50
CA VAL A 30 -9.98 -2.89 4.29
C VAL A 30 -8.48 -3.14 4.19
N GLU A 31 -7.69 -2.10 3.94
CA GLU A 31 -6.25 -2.14 4.03
C GLU A 31 -5.81 -1.56 5.36
N LEU A 32 -4.87 -2.22 6.04
CA LEU A 32 -4.55 -1.90 7.42
C LEU A 32 -3.24 -1.10 7.52
N ALA A 33 -3.29 0.03 8.20
CA ALA A 33 -2.12 0.74 8.72
C ALA A 33 -1.88 0.26 10.16
N PRO A 34 -0.80 -0.48 10.45
CA PRO A 34 -0.56 -1.04 11.80
C PRO A 34 -0.55 0.02 12.90
N MET A 35 -0.13 1.24 12.58
CA MET A 35 -0.08 2.37 13.51
C MET A 35 -1.46 2.82 14.03
N CYS A 36 -2.55 2.40 13.39
CA CYS A 36 -3.91 2.64 13.87
C CYS A 36 -4.28 1.76 15.08
N PHE A 37 -3.55 0.69 15.32
CA PHE A 37 -3.83 -0.26 16.41
C PHE A 37 -2.87 -0.09 17.59
N ALA A 38 -1.58 0.18 17.30
CA ALA A 38 -0.57 0.44 18.32
C ALA A 38 0.61 1.23 17.73
N PRO A 39 1.41 1.93 18.55
CA PRO A 39 2.62 2.64 18.10
C PRO A 39 3.68 1.73 17.44
N SER A 40 3.64 0.43 17.73
CA SER A 40 4.53 -0.57 17.15
C SER A 40 3.78 -1.89 16.97
N VAL A 41 4.08 -2.62 15.87
CA VAL A 41 3.49 -3.95 15.62
C VAL A 41 3.81 -4.96 16.74
N GLU A 42 4.91 -4.77 17.46
CA GLU A 42 5.32 -5.55 18.63
C GLU A 42 4.32 -5.47 19.79
N GLN A 43 3.53 -4.40 19.84
CA GLN A 43 2.51 -4.17 20.86
C GLN A 43 1.12 -4.68 20.46
N ILE A 44 0.95 -5.15 19.22
CA ILE A 44 -0.29 -5.78 18.74
C ILE A 44 -0.23 -7.27 19.11
N ASP A 45 -0.77 -7.60 20.27
CA ASP A 45 -0.75 -8.97 20.78
C ASP A 45 -1.71 -9.91 20.01
N ALA A 46 -1.63 -11.21 20.32
CA ALA A 46 -2.42 -12.23 19.63
C ALA A 46 -3.94 -12.01 19.76
N SER A 47 -4.40 -11.45 20.90
CA SER A 47 -5.81 -11.18 21.11
C SER A 47 -6.30 -10.02 20.26
N MET A 48 -5.50 -8.96 20.14
CA MET A 48 -5.77 -7.83 19.25
C MET A 48 -5.78 -8.26 17.79
N ARG A 49 -4.81 -9.09 17.36
CA ARG A 49 -4.76 -9.64 15.99
C ARG A 49 -6.01 -10.44 15.64
N ALA A 50 -6.43 -11.32 16.56
CA ALA A 50 -7.66 -12.08 16.40
C ALA A 50 -8.92 -11.20 16.36
N ALA A 51 -8.97 -10.15 17.19
CA ALA A 51 -10.06 -9.18 17.18
C ALA A 51 -10.12 -8.39 15.86
N ILE A 52 -8.98 -7.91 15.35
CA ILE A 52 -8.90 -7.20 14.06
C ILE A 52 -9.47 -8.07 12.93
N HIS A 53 -9.00 -9.31 12.82
CA HIS A 53 -9.50 -10.26 11.82
C HIS A 53 -11.01 -10.49 11.96
N HIS A 54 -11.47 -10.76 13.20
CA HIS A 54 -12.87 -11.03 13.46
C HIS A 54 -13.79 -9.86 13.13
N ILE A 55 -13.41 -8.63 13.53
CA ILE A 55 -14.19 -7.41 13.29
C ILE A 55 -14.34 -7.15 11.79
N ALA A 56 -13.26 -7.20 11.02
CA ALA A 56 -13.33 -6.99 9.58
C ALA A 56 -14.23 -8.04 8.92
N HIS A 57 -14.04 -9.32 9.25
CA HIS A 57 -14.84 -10.42 8.71
C HIS A 57 -16.33 -10.32 9.10
N ALA A 58 -16.64 -9.94 10.34
CA ALA A 58 -18.02 -9.76 10.81
C ALA A 58 -18.75 -8.62 10.07
N ALA A 59 -18.02 -7.60 9.63
CA ALA A 59 -18.55 -6.53 8.76
C ALA A 59 -18.64 -6.95 7.28
N GLY A 60 -18.19 -8.14 6.88
CA GLY A 60 -18.18 -8.61 5.50
C GLY A 60 -17.01 -8.04 4.69
N LEU A 61 -15.95 -7.53 5.33
CA LEU A 61 -14.77 -6.99 4.67
C LEU A 61 -13.64 -8.02 4.63
N GLU A 62 -12.95 -8.13 3.49
CA GLU A 62 -11.66 -8.82 3.39
C GLU A 62 -10.54 -7.88 3.85
N ILE A 63 -9.56 -8.38 4.60
CA ILE A 63 -8.32 -7.66 4.87
C ILE A 63 -7.42 -7.84 3.65
N VAL A 64 -7.12 -6.74 2.93
CA VAL A 64 -6.49 -6.81 1.61
C VAL A 64 -4.98 -6.64 1.65
N GLY A 65 -4.46 -6.02 2.69
CA GLY A 65 -3.04 -5.74 2.82
C GLY A 65 -2.69 -4.94 4.06
N LEU A 66 -1.39 -4.71 4.23
CA LEU A 66 -0.84 -3.72 5.15
C LEU A 66 -0.14 -2.62 4.37
N HIS A 67 -0.24 -1.38 4.82
CA HIS A 67 0.55 -0.26 4.31
C HIS A 67 1.07 0.61 5.46
N MET A 68 1.76 1.73 5.17
CA MET A 68 2.38 2.60 6.18
C MET A 68 3.27 1.83 7.18
N LEU A 69 4.02 0.85 6.69
CA LEU A 69 4.72 -0.17 7.49
C LEU A 69 5.65 0.40 8.56
N LEU A 70 6.37 1.48 8.26
CA LEU A 70 7.35 2.10 9.17
C LEU A 70 6.90 3.50 9.62
N TRP A 71 5.60 3.81 9.56
CA TRP A 71 5.08 5.10 10.01
C TRP A 71 5.38 5.33 11.49
N GLY A 72 5.92 6.53 11.82
CA GLY A 72 6.27 6.90 13.19
C GLY A 72 7.52 6.22 13.75
N ARG A 73 8.22 5.38 12.98
CA ARG A 73 9.42 4.65 13.41
C ARG A 73 10.70 5.34 12.90
N GLU A 74 11.09 6.40 13.56
CA GLU A 74 12.32 7.16 13.23
C GLU A 74 13.60 6.39 13.61
N ASP A 75 13.49 5.36 14.44
CA ASP A 75 14.58 4.47 14.86
C ASP A 75 14.90 3.37 13.83
N LEU A 76 14.09 3.23 12.78
CA LEU A 76 14.21 2.24 11.71
C LEU A 76 14.58 2.89 10.38
N HIS A 77 15.38 2.18 9.58
CA HIS A 77 15.73 2.62 8.22
C HIS A 77 16.37 1.47 7.44
N VAL A 78 15.82 1.12 6.28
CA VAL A 78 16.28 -0.05 5.50
C VAL A 78 17.64 0.14 4.84
N ALA A 79 18.02 1.38 4.52
CA ALA A 79 19.29 1.72 3.89
C ALA A 79 20.26 2.48 4.84
N HIS A 80 20.07 2.38 6.14
CA HIS A 80 20.93 3.09 7.10
C HIS A 80 22.40 2.63 6.98
N PRO A 81 23.41 3.55 7.03
CA PRO A 81 24.83 3.17 7.02
C PRO A 81 25.21 2.23 8.17
N ASP A 82 24.65 2.44 9.37
CA ASP A 82 24.85 1.55 10.51
C ASP A 82 24.10 0.21 10.31
N PRO A 83 24.82 -0.94 10.24
CA PRO A 83 24.21 -2.24 10.08
C PRO A 83 23.31 -2.68 11.25
N GLN A 84 23.49 -2.09 12.44
CA GLN A 84 22.62 -2.40 13.58
C GLN A 84 21.22 -1.82 13.40
N VAL A 85 21.11 -0.62 12.80
CA VAL A 85 19.81 -0.03 12.44
C VAL A 85 19.12 -0.91 11.40
N ARG A 86 19.83 -1.32 10.34
CA ARG A 86 19.28 -2.22 9.32
C ARG A 86 18.84 -3.56 9.89
N ARG A 87 19.57 -4.14 10.83
CA ARG A 87 19.18 -5.40 11.49
C ARG A 87 17.89 -5.23 12.27
N ARG A 88 17.76 -4.18 13.10
CA ARG A 88 16.50 -3.90 13.81
C ARG A 88 15.33 -3.70 12.85
N THR A 89 15.59 -3.01 11.73
CA THR A 89 14.57 -2.80 10.68
C THR A 89 14.16 -4.13 10.05
N ALA A 90 15.12 -5.01 9.73
CA ALA A 90 14.84 -6.34 9.19
C ALA A 90 14.01 -7.18 10.17
N ASP A 91 14.36 -7.18 11.46
CA ASP A 91 13.62 -7.90 12.50
C ASP A 91 12.18 -7.37 12.65
N TYR A 92 12.00 -6.05 12.57
CA TYR A 92 10.67 -5.43 12.60
C TYR A 92 9.83 -5.78 11.37
N LEU A 93 10.44 -5.83 10.19
CA LEU A 93 9.75 -6.25 8.96
C LEU A 93 9.29 -7.71 9.04
N VAL A 94 10.06 -8.60 9.66
CA VAL A 94 9.63 -10.00 9.92
C VAL A 94 8.38 -10.01 10.80
N GLN A 95 8.33 -9.20 11.84
CA GLN A 95 7.16 -9.11 12.72
C GLN A 95 5.92 -8.53 12.00
N LEU A 96 6.11 -7.61 11.04
CA LEU A 96 5.04 -7.13 10.18
C LEU A 96 4.50 -8.25 9.27
N VAL A 97 5.36 -9.12 8.73
CA VAL A 97 4.91 -10.31 7.96
C VAL A 97 4.10 -11.24 8.85
N GLU A 98 4.54 -11.49 10.10
CA GLU A 98 3.80 -12.31 11.08
C GLU A 98 2.45 -11.68 11.47
N PHE A 99 2.40 -10.35 11.56
CA PHE A 99 1.14 -9.63 11.76
C PHE A 99 0.23 -9.79 10.54
N ALA A 100 0.73 -9.57 9.32
CA ALA A 100 -0.01 -9.74 8.09
C ALA A 100 -0.64 -11.15 8.00
N GLU A 101 0.18 -12.19 8.21
CA GLU A 101 -0.30 -13.59 8.23
C GLU A 101 -1.39 -13.80 9.28
N SER A 102 -1.19 -13.30 10.51
CA SER A 102 -2.12 -13.52 11.62
C SER A 102 -3.48 -12.85 11.46
N VAL A 103 -3.55 -11.75 10.68
CA VAL A 103 -4.82 -11.07 10.35
C VAL A 103 -5.37 -11.46 8.98
N GLY A 104 -4.68 -12.33 8.24
CA GLY A 104 -5.11 -12.78 6.92
C GLY A 104 -4.84 -11.78 5.79
N ALA A 105 -3.92 -10.82 5.99
CA ALA A 105 -3.51 -9.87 4.94
C ALA A 105 -2.55 -10.56 3.94
N PRO A 106 -2.90 -10.66 2.64
CA PRO A 106 -2.08 -11.37 1.67
C PRO A 106 -0.88 -10.56 1.15
N LEU A 107 -0.82 -9.26 1.41
CA LEU A 107 0.26 -8.40 0.93
C LEU A 107 0.62 -7.28 1.92
N MET A 108 1.80 -6.70 1.71
CA MET A 108 2.30 -5.55 2.45
C MET A 108 2.91 -4.55 1.46
N VAL A 109 2.49 -3.27 1.54
CA VAL A 109 2.99 -2.20 0.68
C VAL A 109 4.13 -1.46 1.38
N PHE A 110 5.33 -1.52 0.80
CA PHE A 110 6.50 -0.82 1.31
C PHE A 110 6.69 0.52 0.57
N GLY A 111 6.04 1.57 1.08
CA GLY A 111 6.32 2.96 0.71
C GLY A 111 7.41 3.55 1.60
N SER A 112 7.04 4.05 2.78
CA SER A 112 7.94 4.51 3.86
C SER A 112 9.11 5.39 3.38
N PRO A 113 8.87 6.55 2.74
CA PRO A 113 9.91 7.34 2.07
C PRO A 113 11.05 7.75 3.02
N LYS A 114 10.72 8.17 4.24
CA LYS A 114 11.71 8.60 5.24
C LYS A 114 12.67 7.48 5.66
N GLN A 115 12.22 6.22 5.65
CA GLN A 115 12.99 5.09 6.12
C GLN A 115 13.73 4.34 5.00
N ARG A 116 13.71 4.89 3.75
CA ARG A 116 14.43 4.31 2.61
C ARG A 116 15.30 5.31 1.85
N SER A 117 15.08 6.62 2.05
CA SER A 117 15.85 7.68 1.40
C SER A 117 17.34 7.56 1.68
N THR A 118 18.14 8.03 0.75
CA THR A 118 19.60 7.99 0.85
C THR A 118 20.10 8.80 2.06
N ILE A 119 20.98 8.21 2.86
CA ILE A 119 21.71 8.88 3.93
C ILE A 119 23.17 9.03 3.49
N PRO A 120 23.75 10.26 3.44
CA PRO A 120 25.13 10.45 3.07
C PRO A 120 26.10 9.61 3.95
N PRO A 121 27.17 9.03 3.40
CA PRO A 121 27.70 9.24 2.05
C PRO A 121 27.16 8.28 0.97
N LEU A 122 26.07 7.55 1.21
CA LEU A 122 25.52 6.62 0.24
C LEU A 122 24.99 7.36 -1.00
N THR A 123 24.97 6.66 -2.11
CA THR A 123 24.26 7.06 -3.34
C THR A 123 22.93 6.31 -3.44
N PRO A 124 21.92 6.78 -4.22
CA PRO A 124 20.65 6.07 -4.37
C PRO A 124 20.80 4.60 -4.78
N PRO A 125 21.69 4.19 -5.73
CA PRO A 125 21.89 2.78 -6.05
C PRO A 125 22.44 1.97 -4.86
N GLN A 126 23.32 2.56 -4.03
CA GLN A 126 23.83 1.91 -2.83
C GLN A 126 22.75 1.77 -1.76
N ALA A 127 21.89 2.78 -1.61
CA ALA A 127 20.76 2.74 -0.69
C ALA A 127 19.75 1.66 -1.12
N LEU A 128 19.44 1.56 -2.42
CA LEU A 128 18.59 0.49 -2.95
C LEU A 128 19.18 -0.90 -2.68
N ALA A 129 20.46 -1.10 -2.91
CA ALA A 129 21.12 -2.38 -2.63
C ALA A 129 21.02 -2.76 -1.14
N LEU A 130 21.26 -1.80 -0.23
CA LEU A 130 21.11 -2.04 1.22
C LEU A 130 19.66 -2.29 1.62
N TRP A 131 18.70 -1.62 0.98
CA TRP A 131 17.29 -1.89 1.21
C TRP A 131 16.93 -3.32 0.84
N LEU A 132 17.30 -3.76 -0.37
CA LEU A 132 17.02 -5.13 -0.83
C LEU A 132 17.71 -6.20 0.06
N ASP A 133 18.92 -5.93 0.54
CA ASP A 133 19.60 -6.79 1.53
C ASP A 133 18.83 -6.83 2.86
N THR A 134 18.36 -5.67 3.35
CA THR A 134 17.60 -5.57 4.60
C THR A 134 16.25 -6.28 4.53
N LEU A 135 15.64 -6.40 3.34
CA LEU A 135 14.39 -7.14 3.14
C LEU A 135 14.55 -8.66 3.21
N GLN A 136 15.75 -9.21 3.02
CA GLN A 136 15.95 -10.65 2.86
C GLN A 136 15.35 -11.51 4.00
N PRO A 137 15.46 -11.17 5.30
CA PRO A 137 14.82 -11.93 6.36
C PRO A 137 13.27 -11.92 6.24
N ALA A 138 12.69 -10.76 5.92
CA ALA A 138 11.25 -10.63 5.73
C ALA A 138 10.77 -11.40 4.50
N LEU A 139 11.50 -11.37 3.38
CA LEU A 139 11.17 -12.13 2.18
C LEU A 139 11.18 -13.65 2.44
N ARG A 140 12.16 -14.17 3.17
CA ARG A 140 12.14 -15.58 3.60
C ARG A 140 10.93 -15.93 4.48
N ARG A 141 10.48 -15.00 5.31
CA ARG A 141 9.27 -15.19 6.12
C ARG A 141 8.00 -15.12 5.25
N CYS A 142 8.01 -14.26 4.23
CA CYS A 142 6.96 -14.18 3.21
C CYS A 142 6.78 -15.51 2.45
N GLU A 143 7.87 -16.19 2.08
CA GLU A 143 7.78 -17.52 1.46
C GLU A 143 7.06 -18.56 2.32
N GLN A 144 7.20 -18.47 3.63
CA GLN A 144 6.57 -19.39 4.58
C GLN A 144 5.08 -19.06 4.81
N SER A 145 4.70 -17.79 4.74
CA SER A 145 3.34 -17.30 5.03
C SER A 145 2.49 -17.09 3.79
N GLY A 146 3.10 -17.01 2.59
CA GLY A 146 2.41 -16.63 1.37
C GLY A 146 2.10 -15.14 1.24
N VAL A 147 2.61 -14.30 2.16
CA VAL A 147 2.47 -12.84 2.10
C VAL A 147 3.36 -12.27 1.00
N LEU A 148 2.86 -11.33 0.21
CA LEU A 148 3.60 -10.64 -0.84
C LEU A 148 4.10 -9.28 -0.32
N MET A 149 5.39 -8.96 -0.52
CA MET A 149 5.96 -7.65 -0.26
C MET A 149 5.94 -6.83 -1.56
N LEU A 150 5.27 -5.68 -1.54
CA LEU A 150 5.20 -4.79 -2.70
C LEU A 150 6.11 -3.58 -2.51
N LEU A 151 7.02 -3.37 -3.44
CA LEU A 151 7.81 -2.14 -3.52
C LEU A 151 6.97 -1.05 -4.16
N GLU A 152 6.79 0.05 -3.47
CA GLU A 152 6.03 1.20 -3.94
C GLU A 152 6.97 2.26 -4.53
N PRO A 153 6.89 2.56 -5.84
CA PRO A 153 7.53 3.72 -6.40
C PRO A 153 6.92 5.01 -5.81
N LEU A 154 7.77 5.92 -5.35
CA LEU A 154 7.34 7.21 -4.79
C LEU A 154 8.04 8.37 -5.51
N PRO A 155 7.39 9.54 -5.66
CA PRO A 155 7.94 10.63 -6.43
C PRO A 155 9.25 11.19 -5.83
N PRO A 156 10.12 11.81 -6.67
CA PRO A 156 11.44 12.30 -6.23
C PRO A 156 11.42 13.36 -5.12
N PHE A 157 10.30 14.01 -4.89
CA PHE A 157 10.16 14.96 -3.77
C PHE A 157 9.86 14.29 -2.43
N GLU A 158 9.50 12.99 -2.42
CA GLU A 158 9.30 12.19 -1.20
C GLU A 158 10.54 11.36 -0.86
N THR A 159 11.23 10.81 -1.86
CA THR A 159 12.44 9.98 -1.70
C THR A 159 13.29 10.01 -2.96
N ASP A 160 14.57 9.72 -2.83
CA ASP A 160 15.51 9.61 -3.95
C ASP A 160 15.80 8.15 -4.37
N VAL A 161 15.01 7.20 -3.86
CA VAL A 161 15.20 5.76 -4.12
C VAL A 161 13.90 5.14 -4.60
N LEU A 162 13.92 4.54 -5.80
CA LEU A 162 12.80 3.85 -6.44
C LEU A 162 11.62 4.79 -6.73
N ASN A 163 11.74 5.55 -7.81
CA ASN A 163 10.83 6.66 -8.11
C ASN A 163 9.80 6.37 -9.20
N THR A 164 9.99 5.31 -10.00
CA THR A 164 9.10 4.99 -11.13
C THR A 164 8.73 3.52 -11.16
N LEU A 165 7.59 3.21 -11.82
CA LEU A 165 7.23 1.81 -12.10
C LEU A 165 8.30 1.09 -12.93
N ALA A 166 8.97 1.81 -13.85
CA ALA A 166 10.07 1.24 -14.63
C ALA A 166 11.23 0.77 -13.73
N GLU A 167 11.60 1.58 -12.73
CA GLU A 167 12.64 1.21 -11.76
C GLU A 167 12.21 0.01 -10.90
N ALA A 168 10.95 0.00 -10.43
CA ALA A 168 10.44 -1.13 -9.65
C ALA A 168 10.46 -2.43 -10.46
N VAL A 169 9.99 -2.41 -11.71
CA VAL A 169 10.01 -3.58 -12.59
C VAL A 169 11.44 -4.04 -12.87
N ALA A 170 12.39 -3.13 -13.09
CA ALA A 170 13.80 -3.48 -13.25
C ALA A 170 14.37 -4.21 -12.01
N VAL A 171 14.00 -3.76 -10.81
CA VAL A 171 14.37 -4.45 -9.56
C VAL A 171 13.74 -5.84 -9.49
N LEU A 172 12.46 -5.99 -9.82
CA LEU A 172 11.79 -7.30 -9.81
C LEU A 172 12.43 -8.28 -10.81
N ASP A 173 12.77 -7.80 -12.00
CA ASP A 173 13.42 -8.61 -13.04
C ASP A 173 14.85 -9.02 -12.67
N GLU A 174 15.55 -8.21 -11.88
CA GLU A 174 16.88 -8.52 -11.36
C GLU A 174 16.81 -9.49 -10.17
N VAL A 175 15.99 -9.19 -9.18
CA VAL A 175 15.90 -9.96 -7.91
C VAL A 175 15.18 -11.29 -8.09
N ARG A 176 14.11 -11.34 -8.89
CA ARG A 176 13.29 -12.53 -9.21
C ARG A 176 12.83 -13.33 -7.99
N HIS A 177 12.43 -12.63 -6.93
CA HIS A 177 11.94 -13.28 -5.73
C HIS A 177 10.42 -13.51 -5.81
N PRO A 178 9.90 -14.73 -5.52
CA PRO A 178 8.48 -15.05 -5.70
C PRO A 178 7.52 -14.23 -4.82
N CYS A 179 8.02 -13.73 -3.69
CA CYS A 179 7.23 -12.92 -2.75
C CYS A 179 7.52 -11.42 -2.87
N LEU A 180 8.17 -10.97 -3.94
CA LEU A 180 8.43 -9.54 -4.20
C LEU A 180 7.65 -9.08 -5.41
N GLY A 181 6.89 -8.00 -5.26
CA GLY A 181 6.06 -7.41 -6.31
C GLY A 181 6.09 -5.89 -6.28
N THR A 182 5.23 -5.28 -7.06
CA THR A 182 5.01 -3.82 -7.04
C THR A 182 3.52 -3.50 -7.21
N LEU A 183 3.18 -2.22 -7.06
CA LEU A 183 1.83 -1.70 -7.20
C LEU A 183 1.84 -0.42 -8.02
N LEU A 184 0.65 0.00 -8.43
CA LEU A 184 0.39 1.33 -8.98
C LEU A 184 -0.20 2.19 -7.86
N ASP A 185 0.51 3.21 -7.40
CA ASP A 185 -0.06 4.34 -6.68
C ASP A 185 -0.36 5.47 -7.68
N VAL A 186 -1.63 5.89 -7.77
CA VAL A 186 -2.06 6.85 -8.81
C VAL A 186 -1.42 8.20 -8.61
N LYS A 187 -1.35 8.73 -7.38
CA LYS A 187 -0.68 10.01 -7.07
C LYS A 187 0.79 9.96 -7.50
N CYS A 188 1.47 8.88 -7.22
CA CYS A 188 2.87 8.71 -7.58
C CYS A 188 3.05 8.59 -9.10
N ALA A 189 2.23 7.78 -9.75
CA ALA A 189 2.24 7.59 -11.19
C ALA A 189 1.91 8.88 -11.97
N LEU A 190 1.07 9.76 -11.42
CA LEU A 190 0.80 11.10 -11.99
C LEU A 190 2.04 12.02 -11.99
N SER A 191 3.08 11.69 -11.23
CA SER A 191 4.36 12.40 -11.26
C SER A 191 5.34 11.86 -12.29
N GLU A 192 5.06 10.72 -12.92
CA GLU A 192 5.89 10.15 -13.98
C GLU A 192 5.70 10.87 -15.32
N THR A 193 6.56 10.60 -16.29
CA THR A 193 6.52 11.27 -17.61
C THR A 193 5.36 10.75 -18.48
N ASP A 194 5.03 9.47 -18.36
CA ASP A 194 3.96 8.84 -19.13
C ASP A 194 2.61 8.95 -18.40
N ASP A 195 1.53 9.07 -19.14
CA ASP A 195 0.17 9.06 -18.58
C ASP A 195 -0.13 7.76 -17.84
N VAL A 196 -0.84 7.82 -16.72
CA VAL A 196 -1.19 6.65 -15.89
C VAL A 196 -1.81 5.49 -16.69
N PRO A 197 -2.76 5.71 -17.63
CA PRO A 197 -3.26 4.62 -18.47
C PRO A 197 -2.21 3.94 -19.35
N VAL A 198 -1.16 4.67 -19.77
CA VAL A 198 -0.02 4.11 -20.53
C VAL A 198 0.83 3.23 -19.63
N LEU A 199 1.12 3.70 -18.41
CA LEU A 199 1.86 2.92 -17.40
C LEU A 199 1.12 1.64 -17.04
N ILE A 200 -0.19 1.70 -16.82
CA ILE A 200 -1.03 0.52 -16.55
C ILE A 200 -0.88 -0.53 -17.66
N ARG A 201 -1.07 -0.15 -18.93
CA ARG A 201 -0.96 -1.08 -20.07
C ARG A 201 0.44 -1.69 -20.18
N ARG A 202 1.48 -0.87 -19.97
CA ARG A 202 2.88 -1.30 -20.07
C ARG A 202 3.27 -2.28 -18.98
N TYR A 203 2.84 -2.03 -17.75
CA TYR A 203 3.28 -2.76 -16.56
C TYR A 203 2.22 -3.70 -15.98
N ALA A 204 1.10 -3.91 -16.67
CA ALA A 204 0.00 -4.76 -16.22
C ALA A 204 0.43 -6.11 -15.60
N PRO A 205 1.39 -6.88 -16.14
CA PRO A 205 1.79 -8.17 -15.57
C PRO A 205 2.45 -8.06 -14.19
N TYR A 206 2.94 -6.87 -13.81
CA TYR A 206 3.64 -6.63 -12.55
C TYR A 206 2.75 -6.00 -11.48
N LEU A 207 1.54 -5.52 -11.83
CA LEU A 207 0.66 -4.81 -10.90
C LEU A 207 -0.07 -5.80 -9.99
N ASN A 208 0.38 -5.89 -8.75
CA ASN A 208 -0.23 -6.74 -7.74
C ASN A 208 -1.32 -6.02 -6.93
N HIS A 209 -1.27 -4.69 -6.86
CA HIS A 209 -2.17 -3.85 -6.10
C HIS A 209 -2.30 -2.46 -6.71
N VAL A 210 -3.32 -1.70 -6.33
CA VAL A 210 -3.51 -0.31 -6.78
C VAL A 210 -3.94 0.55 -5.61
N HIS A 211 -3.24 1.68 -5.37
CA HIS A 211 -3.69 2.75 -4.52
C HIS A 211 -4.36 3.85 -5.34
N LEU A 212 -5.56 4.23 -4.94
CA LEU A 212 -6.36 5.28 -5.57
C LEU A 212 -6.35 6.52 -4.68
N ASN A 213 -5.60 7.49 -5.09
CA ASN A 213 -5.41 8.80 -4.46
C ASN A 213 -5.12 9.84 -5.54
N ASP A 214 -5.39 11.10 -5.26
CA ASP A 214 -5.17 12.20 -6.20
C ASP A 214 -3.79 12.84 -6.00
N GLN A 215 -3.29 13.56 -7.02
CA GLN A 215 -2.00 14.26 -6.94
C GLN A 215 -1.95 15.29 -5.81
N ASP A 216 -3.09 15.82 -5.37
CA ASP A 216 -3.22 16.75 -4.25
C ASP A 216 -3.48 16.07 -2.90
N MET A 217 -3.22 14.75 -2.82
CA MET A 217 -3.35 13.89 -1.63
C MET A 217 -4.81 13.61 -1.20
N ARG A 218 -5.80 14.12 -1.93
CA ARG A 218 -7.21 13.86 -1.65
C ARG A 218 -7.66 12.51 -2.23
N ALA A 219 -8.84 12.10 -1.84
CA ALA A 219 -9.45 10.89 -2.35
C ALA A 219 -10.02 11.08 -3.77
N PRO A 220 -10.24 10.00 -4.54
CA PRO A 220 -10.94 10.06 -5.82
C PRO A 220 -12.29 10.78 -5.74
N GLY A 221 -12.48 11.75 -6.62
CA GLY A 221 -13.70 12.58 -6.66
C GLY A 221 -13.62 13.86 -5.83
N PHE A 222 -12.56 14.07 -5.06
CA PHE A 222 -12.30 15.29 -4.29
C PHE A 222 -11.16 16.14 -4.88
N GLY A 223 -10.31 15.56 -5.69
CA GLY A 223 -9.22 16.21 -6.39
C GLY A 223 -9.50 16.42 -7.89
N PRO A 224 -8.52 16.94 -8.62
CA PRO A 224 -8.68 17.29 -10.05
C PRO A 224 -8.60 16.08 -10.99
N THR A 225 -8.14 14.91 -10.55
CA THR A 225 -7.88 13.77 -11.43
C THR A 225 -9.19 13.11 -11.89
N ASP A 226 -9.36 12.96 -13.22
CA ASP A 226 -10.40 12.10 -13.76
C ASP A 226 -9.95 10.64 -13.73
N PHE A 227 -10.59 9.85 -12.87
CA PHE A 227 -10.27 8.43 -12.72
C PHE A 227 -10.87 7.53 -13.82
N ALA A 228 -11.78 8.03 -14.67
CA ALA A 228 -12.40 7.21 -15.70
C ALA A 228 -11.37 6.57 -16.67
N PRO A 229 -10.36 7.28 -17.22
CA PRO A 229 -9.35 6.69 -18.09
C PRO A 229 -8.49 5.64 -17.36
N ILE A 230 -8.20 5.85 -16.06
CA ILE A 230 -7.40 4.95 -15.22
C ILE A 230 -8.16 3.65 -14.99
N LEU A 231 -9.41 3.73 -14.54
CA LEU A 231 -10.28 2.57 -14.33
C LEU A 231 -10.54 1.79 -15.62
N HIS A 232 -10.70 2.51 -16.73
CA HIS A 232 -10.84 1.89 -18.05
C HIS A 232 -9.59 1.10 -18.43
N ALA A 233 -8.39 1.66 -18.25
CA ALA A 233 -7.13 0.98 -18.56
C ALA A 233 -6.92 -0.26 -17.68
N LEU A 234 -7.21 -0.19 -16.37
CA LEU A 234 -7.16 -1.34 -15.47
C LEU A 234 -8.09 -2.47 -15.93
N ARG A 235 -9.31 -2.12 -16.37
CA ARG A 235 -10.26 -3.10 -16.90
C ARG A 235 -9.80 -3.68 -18.23
N GLU A 236 -9.31 -2.86 -19.14
CA GLU A 236 -8.80 -3.25 -20.45
C GLU A 236 -7.68 -4.30 -20.37
N VAL A 237 -6.78 -4.15 -19.40
CA VAL A 237 -5.70 -5.13 -19.13
C VAL A 237 -6.17 -6.33 -18.30
N GLY A 238 -7.45 -6.42 -17.96
CA GLY A 238 -8.00 -7.53 -17.19
C GLY A 238 -7.60 -7.54 -15.71
N TYR A 239 -7.29 -6.37 -15.12
CA TYR A 239 -6.95 -6.31 -13.70
C TYR A 239 -8.16 -6.68 -12.83
N THR A 240 -8.02 -7.71 -12.00
CA THR A 240 -9.07 -8.25 -11.11
C THR A 240 -8.74 -8.06 -9.62
N GLY A 241 -7.58 -7.46 -9.32
CA GLY A 241 -7.09 -7.24 -7.96
C GLY A 241 -7.86 -6.17 -7.20
N TRP A 242 -7.27 -5.76 -6.08
CA TRP A 242 -7.80 -4.74 -5.20
C TRP A 242 -7.33 -3.33 -5.60
N CYS A 243 -8.24 -2.38 -5.44
CA CYS A 243 -7.97 -0.96 -5.56
C CYS A 243 -8.33 -0.33 -4.20
N SER A 244 -7.33 0.06 -3.42
CA SER A 244 -7.53 0.70 -2.12
C SER A 244 -7.57 2.21 -2.26
N VAL A 245 -8.60 2.85 -1.71
CA VAL A 245 -8.67 4.31 -1.59
C VAL A 245 -7.76 4.72 -0.43
N GLU A 246 -6.70 5.49 -0.74
CA GLU A 246 -5.63 5.89 0.18
C GLU A 246 -5.38 7.40 0.11
N PRO A 247 -6.30 8.25 0.53
CA PRO A 247 -6.02 9.68 0.64
C PRO A 247 -5.12 9.97 1.84
N LEU A 248 -4.34 11.04 1.74
CA LEU A 248 -3.57 11.60 2.86
C LEU A 248 -4.17 12.92 3.36
N ASP A 249 -5.12 13.51 2.61
CA ASP A 249 -5.96 14.64 3.00
C ASP A 249 -7.42 14.18 3.04
N TYR A 250 -8.04 14.26 4.21
CA TYR A 250 -9.42 13.82 4.47
C TYR A 250 -10.42 14.98 4.42
N THR A 251 -10.05 16.09 3.79
CA THR A 251 -10.95 17.26 3.62
C THR A 251 -12.07 16.94 2.62
N PRO A 252 -13.34 17.30 2.89
CA PRO A 252 -13.80 18.14 4.01
C PRO A 252 -14.05 17.36 5.32
N ASP A 253 -14.30 16.06 5.23
CA ASP A 253 -14.63 15.18 6.36
C ASP A 253 -14.33 13.72 6.00
N ALA A 254 -13.70 12.97 6.90
CA ALA A 254 -13.22 11.62 6.64
C ALA A 254 -14.35 10.61 6.31
N GLU A 255 -15.51 10.70 6.98
CA GLU A 255 -16.64 9.82 6.69
C GLU A 255 -17.27 10.17 5.33
N GLN A 256 -17.38 11.46 5.01
CA GLN A 256 -17.84 11.91 3.70
C GLN A 256 -16.88 11.44 2.62
N VAL A 257 -15.57 11.59 2.82
CA VAL A 257 -14.53 11.10 1.91
C VAL A 257 -14.70 9.60 1.67
N ALA A 258 -14.86 8.80 2.71
CA ALA A 258 -15.07 7.36 2.58
C ALA A 258 -16.31 7.02 1.74
N ARG A 259 -17.45 7.68 2.01
CA ARG A 259 -18.74 7.41 1.31
C ARG A 259 -18.75 7.90 -0.13
N GLU A 260 -18.22 9.08 -0.40
CA GLU A 260 -18.32 9.70 -1.73
C GLU A 260 -17.27 9.19 -2.71
N SER A 261 -16.08 8.81 -2.24
CA SER A 261 -15.04 8.25 -3.11
C SER A 261 -15.48 6.95 -3.77
N ILE A 262 -16.05 6.02 -3.00
CA ILE A 262 -16.54 4.77 -3.59
C ILE A 262 -17.71 5.01 -4.59
N ARG A 263 -18.63 5.93 -4.28
CA ARG A 263 -19.70 6.32 -5.23
C ARG A 263 -19.12 6.90 -6.51
N TYR A 264 -18.15 7.82 -6.39
CA TYR A 264 -17.49 8.39 -7.54
C TYR A 264 -16.85 7.31 -8.40
N LEU A 265 -16.05 6.41 -7.82
CA LEU A 265 -15.41 5.32 -8.54
C LEU A 265 -16.42 4.40 -9.24
N GLN A 266 -17.50 4.04 -8.58
CA GLN A 266 -18.57 3.22 -9.16
C GLN A 266 -19.25 3.90 -10.35
N THR A 267 -19.43 5.23 -10.31
CA THR A 267 -20.04 5.97 -11.44
C THR A 267 -19.07 6.16 -12.62
N ARG A 268 -17.76 6.04 -12.40
CA ARG A 268 -16.72 6.15 -13.44
C ARG A 268 -16.36 4.81 -14.08
N MET A 269 -16.81 3.71 -13.50
CA MET A 269 -16.65 2.40 -14.14
C MET A 269 -17.52 2.34 -15.38
N PRO A 270 -16.96 1.98 -16.55
CA PRO A 270 -17.78 1.71 -17.72
C PRO A 270 -18.75 0.55 -17.40
N ALA A 271 -19.97 0.63 -17.91
CA ALA A 271 -20.92 -0.48 -17.83
C ALA A 271 -20.30 -1.76 -18.40
N ASP A 272 -20.62 -2.91 -17.81
CA ASP A 272 -20.20 -4.18 -18.39
C ASP A 272 -20.70 -4.26 -19.84
N PRO A 273 -19.86 -4.75 -20.78
CA PRO A 273 -20.33 -5.01 -22.11
C PRO A 273 -21.50 -6.01 -22.05
N PRO A 274 -22.54 -5.80 -22.87
CA PRO A 274 -23.73 -6.65 -22.90
C PRO A 274 -23.42 -8.11 -23.23
#